data_60efb1be32ee776d2b538e747cc7c76b
#
_entry.id   60efb1be32ee776d2b538e747cc7c76b
#
_cell.length_a   1.000
_cell.length_b   1.000
_cell.length_c   1.000
_cell.angle_alpha   90.00
_cell.angle_beta   90.00
_cell.angle_gamma   90.00
#
_symmetry.space_group_name_H-M   'P 1'
#
loop_
_entity.id
_entity.type
_entity.pdbx_description
1 polymer ?
#
loop_
_entity_poly.entity_id
_entity_poly.type
_entity_poly.pdbx_seq_one_letter_code
_entity_poly.pdbx_strand_id
1 'polypeptide(L)'
;MTGSEKMHQNRRIRKDLASSLAVFAIAVLLFIGFIVLLCIFGGEIMGMFGFTYCSTRSLMIFFVVGAIISWPISLAAEAIPNVLCFDKCVISKWQAVLMYIVLATFATAVGLFVVNAHMPDVTANRTSVLVVSLLLALFNCYDIIIDRPENT
;
A
#
# COMPACT_ATOMS: atom_id res chain seq x y z
N MET A 1 -2.91 28.31 -43.95
CA MET A 1 -2.56 28.32 -42.52
C MET A 1 -1.29 29.13 -42.37
N THR A 2 -1.42 30.33 -41.84
CA THR A 2 -0.33 31.29 -41.69
C THR A 2 0.58 30.91 -40.54
N GLY A 3 1.87 31.18 -40.63
CA GLY A 3 2.87 30.81 -39.62
C GLY A 3 2.59 31.34 -38.21
N SER A 4 1.76 32.38 -38.09
CA SER A 4 1.29 32.96 -36.83
C SER A 4 0.36 32.00 -36.01
N GLU A 5 -0.51 31.27 -36.70
CA GLU A 5 -1.43 30.30 -36.03
C GLU A 5 -0.67 29.11 -35.44
N LYS A 6 0.34 28.60 -36.12
CA LYS A 6 1.20 27.51 -35.63
C LYS A 6 1.97 27.91 -34.37
N MET A 7 2.40 29.16 -34.30
CA MET A 7 3.17 29.65 -33.15
C MET A 7 2.28 29.85 -31.91
N HIS A 8 1.04 30.27 -32.07
CA HIS A 8 0.07 30.38 -30.98
C HIS A 8 -0.39 29.01 -30.48
N GLN A 9 -0.61 28.05 -31.36
CA GLN A 9 -0.97 26.67 -31.00
C GLN A 9 0.14 25.97 -30.22
N ASN A 10 1.39 26.15 -30.63
CA ASN A 10 2.54 25.57 -29.94
C ASN A 10 2.77 26.16 -28.55
N ARG A 11 2.43 27.43 -28.31
CA ARG A 11 2.47 28.06 -26.99
C ARG A 11 1.37 27.52 -26.06
N ARG A 12 0.18 27.24 -26.55
CA ARG A 12 -0.91 26.65 -25.75
C ARG A 12 -0.55 25.24 -25.35
N ILE A 13 -0.12 24.39 -26.27
CA ILE A 13 0.30 23.01 -25.99
C ILE A 13 1.41 22.97 -24.93
N ARG A 14 2.39 23.88 -25.01
CA ARG A 14 3.47 23.96 -24.00
C ARG A 14 2.97 24.37 -22.62
N LYS A 15 2.00 25.27 -22.52
CA LYS A 15 1.41 25.69 -21.24
C LYS A 15 0.57 24.57 -20.65
N ASP A 16 -0.22 23.88 -21.44
CA ASP A 16 -1.05 22.76 -20.99
C ASP A 16 -0.18 21.58 -20.55
N LEU A 17 0.92 21.31 -21.26
CA LEU A 17 1.89 20.30 -20.87
C LEU A 17 2.62 20.66 -19.56
N ALA A 18 3.02 21.92 -19.40
CA ALA A 18 3.68 22.39 -18.18
C ALA A 18 2.76 22.35 -16.97
N SER A 19 1.49 22.73 -17.14
CA SER A 19 0.49 22.64 -16.05
C SER A 19 0.19 21.20 -15.67
N SER A 20 0.06 20.30 -16.64
CA SER A 20 -0.15 18.88 -16.39
C SER A 20 1.05 18.23 -15.66
N LEU A 21 2.28 18.58 -16.08
CA LEU A 21 3.51 18.15 -15.40
C LEU A 21 3.59 18.67 -13.96
N ALA A 22 3.21 19.92 -13.73
CA ALA A 22 3.22 20.51 -12.40
C ALA A 22 2.20 19.82 -11.47
N VAL A 23 0.99 19.56 -11.96
CA VAL A 23 -0.03 18.81 -11.19
C VAL A 23 0.44 17.40 -10.87
N PHE A 24 1.05 16.72 -11.85
CA PHE A 24 1.60 15.39 -11.63
C PHE A 24 2.73 15.40 -10.60
N ALA A 25 3.65 16.38 -10.68
CA ALA A 25 4.74 16.52 -9.72
C ALA A 25 4.22 16.76 -8.29
N ILE A 26 3.20 17.61 -8.14
CA ILE A 26 2.56 17.87 -6.82
C ILE A 26 1.89 16.58 -6.31
N ALA A 27 1.18 15.85 -7.16
CA ALA A 27 0.53 14.60 -6.77
C ALA A 27 1.56 13.55 -6.28
N VAL A 28 2.68 13.41 -7.00
CA VAL A 28 3.78 12.52 -6.62
C VAL A 28 4.39 12.95 -5.28
N LEU A 29 4.60 14.25 -5.08
CA LEU A 29 5.19 14.77 -3.85
C LEU A 29 4.27 14.55 -2.65
N LEU A 30 2.96 14.76 -2.81
CA LEU A 30 1.96 14.46 -1.79
C LEU A 30 1.91 12.97 -1.49
N PHE A 31 2.00 12.11 -2.51
CA PHE A 31 2.00 10.67 -2.33
C PHE A 31 3.23 10.19 -1.56
N ILE A 32 4.42 10.71 -1.88
CA ILE A 32 5.66 10.42 -1.13
C ILE A 32 5.52 10.90 0.32
N GLY A 33 5.02 12.11 0.54
CA GLY A 33 4.79 12.65 1.88
C GLY A 33 3.83 11.79 2.71
N PHE A 34 2.80 11.27 2.09
CA PHE A 34 1.84 10.36 2.72
C PHE A 34 2.48 9.02 3.10
N ILE A 35 3.30 8.43 2.22
CA ILE A 35 4.05 7.21 2.54
C ILE A 35 5.00 7.43 3.73
N VAL A 36 5.73 8.54 3.76
CA VAL A 36 6.63 8.88 4.87
C VAL A 36 5.86 8.97 6.18
N LEU A 37 4.72 9.64 6.17
CA LEU A 37 3.86 9.79 7.34
C LEU A 37 3.35 8.41 7.83
N LEU A 38 2.92 7.54 6.93
CA LEU A 38 2.51 6.18 7.28
C LEU A 38 3.66 5.35 7.86
N CYS A 39 4.87 5.49 7.32
CA CYS A 39 6.06 4.79 7.85
C CYS A 39 6.38 5.25 9.27
N ILE A 40 6.34 6.57 9.55
CA ILE A 40 6.60 7.12 10.89
C ILE A 40 5.52 6.63 11.86
N PHE A 41 4.26 6.74 11.48
CA PHE A 41 3.13 6.31 12.34
C PHE A 41 3.17 4.81 12.62
N GLY A 42 3.47 4.00 11.59
CA GLY A 42 3.67 2.56 11.73
C GLY A 42 4.84 2.22 12.65
N GLY A 43 5.95 2.97 12.55
CA GLY A 43 7.12 2.83 13.41
C GLY A 43 6.82 3.12 14.88
N GLU A 44 6.07 4.18 15.17
CA GLU A 44 5.64 4.53 16.53
C GLU A 44 4.74 3.44 17.13
N ILE A 45 3.76 2.97 16.37
CA ILE A 45 2.90 1.86 16.81
C ILE A 45 3.72 0.60 17.07
N MET A 46 4.62 0.24 16.17
CA MET A 46 5.52 -0.91 16.37
C MET A 46 6.43 -0.73 17.59
N GLY A 47 6.89 0.51 17.85
CA GLY A 47 7.72 0.87 19.01
C GLY A 47 7.04 0.52 20.34
N MET A 48 5.73 0.71 20.44
CA MET A 48 4.94 0.32 21.62
C MET A 48 4.97 -1.19 21.89
N PHE A 49 5.26 -2.01 20.87
CA PHE A 49 5.34 -3.47 20.95
C PHE A 49 6.77 -4.01 20.91
N GLY A 50 7.77 -3.16 21.18
CA GLY A 50 9.18 -3.56 21.28
C GLY A 50 9.93 -3.58 19.95
N PHE A 51 9.49 -2.79 18.98
CA PHE A 51 10.24 -2.52 17.76
C PHE A 51 11.29 -1.44 18.02
N THR A 52 12.53 -1.69 17.61
CA THR A 52 13.62 -0.71 17.72
C THR A 52 14.30 -0.51 16.37
N TYR A 53 14.62 0.73 16.05
CA TYR A 53 15.30 1.10 14.82
C TYR A 53 16.38 2.14 15.10
N CYS A 54 17.52 2.03 14.40
CA CYS A 54 18.67 2.93 14.60
C CYS A 54 18.44 4.31 13.95
N SER A 55 17.65 4.40 12.88
CA SER A 55 17.39 5.66 12.18
C SER A 55 16.07 5.63 11.43
N THR A 56 15.48 6.82 11.21
CA THR A 56 14.27 6.99 10.37
C THR A 56 14.48 6.45 8.94
N ARG A 57 15.72 6.53 8.43
CA ARG A 57 16.06 5.98 7.12
C ARG A 57 15.92 4.45 7.10
N SER A 58 16.44 3.77 8.13
CA SER A 58 16.30 2.30 8.27
C SER A 58 14.83 1.89 8.40
N LEU A 59 14.04 2.69 9.11
CA LEU A 59 12.59 2.49 9.21
C LEU A 59 11.90 2.57 7.85
N MET A 60 12.19 3.61 7.05
CA MET A 60 11.61 3.77 5.71
C MET A 60 12.00 2.60 4.79
N ILE A 61 13.27 2.21 4.78
CA ILE A 61 13.76 1.09 3.97
C ILE A 61 13.03 -0.20 4.39
N PHE A 62 12.88 -0.43 5.69
CA PHE A 62 12.18 -1.58 6.23
C PHE A 62 10.74 -1.68 5.70
N PHE A 63 9.96 -0.60 5.77
CA PHE A 63 8.58 -0.59 5.29
C PHE A 63 8.50 -0.69 3.77
N VAL A 64 9.35 0.03 3.02
CA VAL A 64 9.33 0.01 1.56
C VAL A 64 9.71 -1.37 1.02
N VAL A 65 10.79 -1.96 1.53
CA VAL A 65 11.22 -3.30 1.11
C VAL A 65 10.20 -4.36 1.56
N GLY A 66 9.65 -4.22 2.78
CA GLY A 66 8.56 -5.06 3.27
C GLY A 66 7.33 -5.02 2.37
N ALA A 67 6.92 -3.84 1.93
CA ALA A 67 5.80 -3.66 1.00
C ALA A 67 6.07 -4.31 -0.35
N ILE A 68 7.27 -4.14 -0.92
CA ILE A 68 7.67 -4.75 -2.20
C ILE A 68 7.63 -6.28 -2.12
N ILE A 69 8.14 -6.87 -1.04
CA ILE A 69 8.15 -8.32 -0.84
C ILE A 69 6.74 -8.86 -0.58
N SER A 70 5.92 -8.12 0.17
CA SER A 70 4.54 -8.51 0.49
C SER A 70 3.61 -8.40 -0.72
N TRP A 71 3.90 -7.52 -1.67
CA TRP A 71 3.00 -7.23 -2.80
C TRP A 71 2.57 -8.44 -3.60
N PRO A 72 3.47 -9.31 -4.12
CA PRO A 72 3.04 -10.47 -4.89
C PRO A 72 2.20 -11.47 -4.07
N ILE A 73 2.48 -11.57 -2.76
CA ILE A 73 1.71 -12.43 -1.86
C ILE A 73 0.33 -11.83 -1.58
N SER A 74 0.24 -10.51 -1.45
CA SER A 74 -1.03 -9.80 -1.27
C SER A 74 -1.94 -9.94 -2.48
N LEU A 75 -1.40 -9.87 -3.71
CA LEU A 75 -2.18 -10.12 -4.93
C LEU A 75 -2.79 -11.53 -4.94
N ALA A 76 -2.03 -12.54 -4.51
CA ALA A 76 -2.57 -13.89 -4.36
C ALA A 76 -3.66 -13.96 -3.27
N ALA A 77 -3.48 -13.25 -2.15
CA ALA A 77 -4.46 -13.17 -1.07
C ALA A 77 -5.77 -12.51 -1.49
N GLU A 78 -5.73 -11.55 -2.43
CA GLU A 78 -6.92 -10.92 -3.02
C GLU A 78 -7.61 -11.82 -4.04
N ALA A 79 -6.86 -12.58 -4.81
CA ALA A 79 -7.39 -13.45 -5.84
C ALA A 79 -8.20 -14.62 -5.25
N ILE A 80 -7.76 -15.21 -4.14
CA ILE A 80 -8.39 -16.39 -3.54
C ILE A 80 -9.85 -16.15 -3.13
N PRO A 81 -10.21 -15.12 -2.33
CA PRO A 81 -11.60 -14.84 -1.98
C PRO A 81 -12.46 -14.50 -3.20
N ASN A 82 -11.89 -13.80 -4.18
CA ASN A 82 -12.61 -13.44 -5.39
C ASN A 82 -13.00 -14.67 -6.21
N VAL A 83 -12.08 -15.60 -6.42
CA VAL A 83 -12.35 -16.85 -7.15
C VAL A 83 -13.38 -17.71 -6.40
N LEU A 84 -13.28 -17.84 -5.09
CA LEU A 84 -14.19 -18.62 -4.27
C LEU A 84 -15.60 -18.03 -4.18
N CYS A 85 -15.74 -16.70 -4.25
CA CYS A 85 -17.04 -16.03 -4.27
C CYS A 85 -17.70 -16.06 -5.66
N PHE A 86 -16.89 -16.08 -6.76
CA PHE A 86 -17.45 -16.00 -8.11
C PHE A 86 -18.07 -17.32 -8.59
N ASP A 87 -17.52 -18.47 -8.20
CA ASP A 87 -17.89 -19.74 -8.85
C ASP A 87 -19.05 -20.50 -8.20
N LYS A 88 -19.40 -20.28 -6.95
CA LYS A 88 -20.48 -21.08 -6.29
C LYS A 88 -21.21 -20.46 -5.10
N CYS A 89 -21.23 -19.20 -4.78
CA CYS A 89 -22.00 -18.67 -3.62
C CYS A 89 -21.89 -19.49 -2.29
N VAL A 90 -20.76 -20.21 -2.11
CA VAL A 90 -20.61 -21.18 -1.01
C VAL A 90 -20.20 -20.47 0.28
N ILE A 91 -19.69 -19.24 0.17
CA ILE A 91 -19.11 -18.53 1.32
C ILE A 91 -19.86 -17.24 1.57
N SER A 92 -20.30 -17.03 2.82
CA SER A 92 -20.92 -15.77 3.26
C SER A 92 -19.95 -14.60 3.07
N LYS A 93 -20.48 -13.40 2.77
CA LYS A 93 -19.68 -12.16 2.62
C LYS A 93 -18.71 -11.95 3.78
N TRP A 94 -19.13 -12.21 5.02
CA TRP A 94 -18.31 -12.11 6.22
C TRP A 94 -17.15 -13.12 6.28
N GLN A 95 -17.38 -14.32 5.80
CA GLN A 95 -16.33 -15.35 5.75
C GLN A 95 -15.25 -15.00 4.70
N ALA A 96 -15.65 -14.45 3.56
CA ALA A 96 -14.71 -13.97 2.54
C ALA A 96 -13.86 -12.81 3.06
N VAL A 97 -14.45 -11.85 3.76
CA VAL A 97 -13.75 -10.73 4.40
C VAL A 97 -12.77 -11.22 5.47
N LEU A 98 -13.21 -12.12 6.35
CA LEU A 98 -12.35 -12.72 7.38
C LEU A 98 -11.16 -13.48 6.75
N MET A 99 -11.41 -14.27 5.73
CA MET A 99 -10.37 -15.00 5.01
C MET A 99 -9.35 -14.05 4.36
N TYR A 100 -9.84 -12.97 3.75
CA TYR A 100 -8.98 -11.93 3.21
C TYR A 100 -8.08 -11.29 4.28
N ILE A 101 -8.66 -10.87 5.41
CA ILE A 101 -7.90 -10.26 6.53
C ILE A 101 -6.80 -11.21 7.00
N VAL A 102 -7.11 -12.49 7.18
CA VAL A 102 -6.11 -13.49 7.64
C VAL A 102 -5.00 -13.66 6.60
N LEU A 103 -5.35 -13.82 5.32
CA LEU A 103 -4.36 -13.98 4.26
C LEU A 103 -3.50 -12.71 4.07
N ALA A 104 -4.12 -11.54 4.07
CA ALA A 104 -3.41 -10.26 3.93
C ALA A 104 -2.48 -10.00 5.12
N THR A 105 -2.94 -10.29 6.35
CA THR A 105 -2.10 -10.20 7.56
C THR A 105 -0.90 -11.14 7.45
N PHE A 106 -1.13 -12.37 7.03
CA PHE A 106 -0.06 -13.36 6.85
C PHE A 106 0.94 -12.92 5.77
N ALA A 107 0.45 -12.46 4.62
CA ALA A 107 1.28 -11.95 3.53
C ALA A 107 2.21 -10.82 3.97
N THR A 108 1.63 -9.82 4.66
CA THR A 108 2.38 -8.68 5.18
C THR A 108 3.37 -9.09 6.27
N ALA A 109 2.96 -9.97 7.18
CA ALA A 109 3.82 -10.48 8.24
C ALA A 109 5.04 -11.22 7.68
N VAL A 110 4.84 -12.10 6.69
CA VAL A 110 5.94 -12.80 6.02
C VAL A 110 6.92 -11.82 5.38
N GLY A 111 6.42 -10.81 4.65
CA GLY A 111 7.27 -9.78 4.06
C GLY A 111 8.10 -9.04 5.09
N LEU A 112 7.50 -8.58 6.18
CA LEU A 112 8.20 -7.88 7.25
C LEU A 112 9.19 -8.79 8.00
N PHE A 113 8.87 -10.07 8.21
CA PHE A 113 9.81 -11.03 8.81
C PHE A 113 11.04 -11.28 7.94
N VAL A 114 10.84 -11.41 6.62
CA VAL A 114 11.96 -11.58 5.68
C VAL A 114 12.88 -10.37 5.74
N VAL A 115 12.33 -9.16 5.74
CA VAL A 115 13.12 -7.93 5.84
C VAL A 115 13.84 -7.84 7.18
N ASN A 116 13.16 -8.14 8.29
CA ASN A 116 13.76 -8.13 9.63
C ASN A 116 14.94 -9.11 9.76
N ALA A 117 14.88 -10.25 9.07
CA ALA A 117 15.97 -11.23 9.06
C ALA A 117 17.22 -10.75 8.30
N HIS A 118 17.08 -9.78 7.37
CA HIS A 118 18.18 -9.29 6.54
C HIS A 118 18.66 -7.90 6.93
N MET A 119 17.96 -7.18 7.81
CA MET A 119 18.32 -5.83 8.25
C MET A 119 18.77 -5.84 9.72
N PRO A 120 20.09 -5.79 10.01
CA PRO A 120 20.59 -5.78 11.39
C PRO A 120 20.26 -4.47 12.14
N ASP A 121 20.00 -3.38 11.41
CA ASP A 121 19.70 -2.06 11.99
C ASP A 121 18.28 -1.93 12.53
N VAL A 122 17.47 -2.96 12.35
CA VAL A 122 16.05 -3.00 12.74
C VAL A 122 15.81 -4.30 13.49
N THR A 123 15.23 -4.20 14.68
CA THR A 123 14.80 -5.38 15.43
C THR A 123 13.30 -5.31 15.67
N ALA A 124 12.56 -6.17 14.98
CA ALA A 124 11.12 -6.28 15.12
C ALA A 124 10.76 -7.51 15.96
N ASN A 125 9.98 -7.30 17.01
CA ASN A 125 9.42 -8.40 17.78
C ASN A 125 8.25 -9.04 16.98
N ARG A 126 8.01 -10.33 17.17
CA ARG A 126 6.90 -11.06 16.52
C ARG A 126 5.55 -10.35 16.72
N THR A 127 5.32 -9.85 17.92
CA THR A 127 4.08 -9.14 18.26
C THR A 127 3.93 -7.83 17.48
N SER A 128 5.00 -7.03 17.36
CA SER A 128 4.96 -5.77 16.62
C SER A 128 4.67 -5.97 15.14
N VAL A 129 5.29 -6.98 14.51
CA VAL A 129 5.03 -7.34 13.12
C VAL A 129 3.57 -7.77 12.91
N LEU A 130 3.04 -8.63 13.77
CA LEU A 130 1.65 -9.09 13.67
C LEU A 130 0.64 -7.96 13.84
N VAL A 131 0.84 -7.07 14.82
CA VAL A 131 -0.06 -5.93 15.05
C VAL A 131 -0.11 -4.99 13.85
N VAL A 132 1.05 -4.63 13.29
CA VAL A 132 1.09 -3.74 12.11
C VAL A 132 0.54 -4.44 10.87
N SER A 133 0.84 -5.72 10.68
CA SER A 133 0.28 -6.48 9.56
C SER A 133 -1.25 -6.56 9.63
N LEU A 134 -1.81 -6.75 10.83
CA LEU A 134 -3.25 -6.76 11.05
C LEU A 134 -3.87 -5.38 10.79
N LEU A 135 -3.25 -4.31 11.27
CA LEU A 135 -3.72 -2.94 11.02
C LEU A 135 -3.73 -2.63 9.51
N LEU A 136 -2.66 -2.95 8.79
CA LEU A 136 -2.60 -2.76 7.35
C LEU A 136 -3.65 -3.59 6.60
N ALA A 137 -3.89 -4.83 7.02
CA ALA A 137 -4.93 -5.68 6.44
C ALA A 137 -6.34 -5.11 6.68
N LEU A 138 -6.60 -4.53 7.86
CA LEU A 138 -7.87 -3.87 8.16
C LEU A 138 -8.09 -2.61 7.31
N PHE A 139 -7.06 -1.81 7.10
CA PHE A 139 -7.15 -0.64 6.21
C PHE A 139 -7.48 -1.05 4.78
N ASN A 140 -6.81 -2.06 4.24
CA ASN A 140 -7.08 -2.57 2.90
C ASN A 140 -8.46 -3.24 2.77
N CYS A 141 -8.98 -3.82 3.85
CA CYS A 141 -10.32 -4.44 3.87
C CYS A 141 -11.45 -3.42 3.65
N TYR A 142 -11.24 -2.17 4.07
CA TYR A 142 -12.22 -1.10 3.89
C TYR A 142 -12.52 -0.84 2.41
N ASP A 143 -11.51 -0.87 1.54
CA ASP A 143 -11.66 -0.67 0.10
C ASP A 143 -12.48 -1.80 -0.56
N ILE A 144 -12.32 -3.03 -0.11
CA ILE A 144 -13.06 -4.19 -0.64
C ILE A 144 -14.55 -4.15 -0.29
N ILE A 145 -14.90 -3.57 0.85
CA ILE A 145 -16.29 -3.46 1.31
C ILE A 145 -17.05 -2.40 0.52
N ILE A 146 -16.39 -1.30 0.13
CA ILE A 146 -17.00 -0.15 -0.54
C ILE A 146 -17.16 -0.38 -2.05
N ASP A 147 -16.18 -1.03 -2.69
CA ASP A 147 -16.14 -1.16 -4.16
C ASP A 147 -17.06 -2.27 -4.71
N ARG A 148 -17.83 -2.96 -3.86
CA ARG A 148 -18.86 -3.90 -4.37
C ARG A 148 -20.20 -3.20 -4.45
N PRO A 149 -20.67 -2.82 -5.67
CA PRO A 149 -22.05 -2.43 -5.85
C PRO A 149 -22.94 -3.61 -5.43
N GLU A 150 -23.91 -3.33 -4.57
CA GLU A 150 -25.02 -4.25 -4.27
C GLU A 150 -25.73 -4.54 -5.57
N ASN A 151 -25.37 -5.61 -6.25
CA ASN A 151 -26.22 -6.20 -7.27
C ASN A 151 -27.36 -6.92 -6.54
N THR A 152 -28.45 -6.18 -6.36
CA THR A 152 -29.80 -6.70 -6.14
C THR A 152 -30.26 -7.51 -7.35
#